data_f729993d6c01b441d689dc13ea44ceab
#
_entry.id   f729993d6c01b441d689dc13ea44ceab
#
_cell.length_a   1.000
_cell.length_b   1.000
_cell.length_c   1.000
_cell.angle_alpha   90.00
_cell.angle_beta   90.00
_cell.angle_gamma   90.00
#
_symmetry.space_group_name_H-M   'P 1'
#
loop_
_entity.id
_entity.type
_entity.pdbx_description
1 polymer ?
#
loop_
_entity_poly.entity_id
_entity_poly.type
_entity_poly.pdbx_seq_one_letter_code
_entity_poly.pdbx_strand_id
1 'polypeptide(L)'
;KTDAAHEGLARQFADHSINRRYLAVCAGHPNPSDGTVDARLGRSDADRKKMAVLPDGSSRGKHAVTHYRTLRRFTHAAEIECRLETGRTHQVRVHCASIGHPLLGDPVYGRTPKALRATLSELSFARQALHAAELGFTHPISGERLLFRADLPPDMRELIDELAR
;
A
#
# COMPACT_ATOMS: atom_id res chain seq x y z
N LYS A 1 3.73 -27.36 -4.88
CA LYS A 1 3.05 -26.87 -3.65
C LYS A 1 3.05 -28.03 -2.66
N THR A 2 3.87 -27.95 -1.63
CA THR A 2 4.01 -28.97 -0.59
C THR A 2 3.78 -28.33 0.77
N ASP A 3 3.44 -29.12 1.80
CA ASP A 3 3.22 -28.64 3.16
C ASP A 3 4.50 -27.97 3.73
N ALA A 4 5.66 -28.56 3.48
CA ALA A 4 6.94 -27.98 3.90
C ALA A 4 7.21 -26.59 3.27
N ALA A 5 6.84 -26.40 1.99
CA ALA A 5 6.94 -25.10 1.33
C ALA A 5 5.95 -24.08 1.92
N HIS A 6 4.73 -24.52 2.24
CA HIS A 6 3.72 -23.68 2.89
C HIS A 6 4.18 -23.23 4.29
N GLU A 7 4.64 -24.15 5.11
CA GLU A 7 5.14 -23.85 6.46
C GLU A 7 6.36 -22.92 6.44
N GLY A 8 7.31 -23.16 5.50
CA GLY A 8 8.49 -22.34 5.37
C GLY A 8 8.17 -20.90 4.95
N LEU A 9 7.20 -20.71 4.01
CA LEU A 9 6.71 -19.38 3.65
C LEU A 9 5.91 -18.74 4.80
N ALA A 10 5.06 -19.50 5.50
CA ALA A 10 4.32 -19.00 6.64
C ALA A 10 5.23 -18.44 7.75
N ARG A 11 6.36 -19.11 8.01
CA ARG A 11 7.40 -18.60 8.93
C ARG A 11 7.98 -17.27 8.46
N GLN A 12 8.36 -17.14 7.18
CA GLN A 12 8.88 -15.90 6.62
C GLN A 12 7.86 -14.74 6.65
N PHE A 13 6.56 -15.05 6.57
CA PHE A 13 5.53 -14.04 6.81
C PHE A 13 5.43 -13.66 8.30
N ALA A 14 5.65 -14.60 9.20
CA ALA A 14 5.56 -14.36 10.64
C ALA A 14 6.78 -13.60 11.18
N ASP A 15 7.98 -13.90 10.69
CA ASP A 15 9.24 -13.23 11.06
C ASP A 15 9.56 -11.97 10.26
N HIS A 16 8.63 -11.58 9.34
CA HIS A 16 8.73 -10.36 8.53
C HIS A 16 9.92 -10.31 7.56
N SER A 17 10.50 -11.46 7.20
CA SER A 17 11.65 -11.56 6.31
C SER A 17 11.29 -11.43 4.81
N ILE A 18 10.00 -11.42 4.46
CA ILE A 18 9.53 -11.23 3.09
C ILE A 18 9.61 -9.76 2.70
N ASN A 19 10.42 -9.46 1.68
CA ASN A 19 10.48 -8.12 1.09
C ASN A 19 9.26 -7.85 0.23
N ARG A 20 8.50 -6.79 0.56
CA ARG A 20 7.29 -6.36 -0.18
C ARG A 20 7.36 -4.87 -0.41
N ARG A 21 7.56 -4.50 -1.66
CA ARG A 21 7.63 -3.11 -2.09
C ARG A 21 6.47 -2.77 -3.01
N TYR A 22 5.78 -1.70 -2.67
CA TYR A 22 4.66 -1.16 -3.44
C TYR A 22 4.98 0.24 -3.92
N LEU A 23 4.49 0.60 -5.10
CA LEU A 23 4.39 1.97 -5.59
C LEU A 23 2.93 2.40 -5.52
N ALA A 24 2.71 3.63 -5.07
CA ALA A 24 1.38 4.19 -4.94
C ALA A 24 1.37 5.68 -5.29
N VAL A 25 0.20 6.19 -5.67
CA VAL A 25 -0.04 7.63 -5.81
C VAL A 25 -1.10 8.03 -4.79
N CYS A 26 -0.76 8.93 -3.89
CA CYS A 26 -1.64 9.42 -2.84
C CYS A 26 -2.04 10.88 -3.05
N ALA A 27 -3.13 11.29 -2.42
CA ALA A 27 -3.61 12.65 -2.40
C ALA A 27 -2.74 13.53 -1.49
N GLY A 28 -2.37 14.72 -1.97
CA GLY A 28 -1.53 15.67 -1.24
C GLY A 28 -0.09 15.20 -1.08
N HIS A 29 0.59 15.75 -0.08
CA HIS A 29 2.01 15.52 0.17
C HIS A 29 2.21 15.04 1.60
N PRO A 30 2.61 13.78 1.84
CA PRO A 30 2.96 13.33 3.18
C PRO A 30 4.02 14.23 3.82
N ASN A 31 3.81 14.60 5.07
CA ASN A 31 4.73 15.38 5.88
C ASN A 31 4.81 14.74 7.28
N PRO A 32 5.99 14.15 7.65
CA PRO A 32 7.25 14.12 6.88
C PRO A 32 7.15 13.35 5.56
N SER A 33 8.13 13.58 4.66
CA SER A 33 8.19 12.93 3.33
C SER A 33 8.45 11.43 3.37
N ASP A 34 8.95 10.95 4.48
CA ASP A 34 9.16 9.55 4.80
C ASP A 34 8.78 9.29 6.26
N GLY A 35 8.34 8.09 6.54
CA GLY A 35 7.88 7.73 7.87
C GLY A 35 7.37 6.31 7.97
N THR A 36 6.88 5.99 9.16
CA THR A 36 6.32 4.69 9.48
C THR A 36 4.90 4.87 10.04
N VAL A 37 3.96 4.12 9.50
CA VAL A 37 2.64 3.94 10.09
C VAL A 37 2.64 2.59 10.80
N ASP A 38 2.67 2.66 12.13
CA ASP A 38 2.60 1.50 13.03
C ASP A 38 1.28 1.57 13.80
N ALA A 39 0.35 0.68 13.44
CA ALA A 39 -1.01 0.73 14.00
C ALA A 39 -1.68 -0.66 13.97
N ARG A 40 -2.72 -0.83 14.77
CA ARG A 40 -3.58 -2.02 14.69
C ARG A 40 -4.65 -1.85 13.63
N LEU A 41 -4.77 -2.81 12.72
CA LEU A 41 -5.81 -2.85 11.70
C LEU A 41 -6.88 -3.88 12.06
N GLY A 42 -8.12 -3.48 11.97
CA GLY A 42 -9.28 -4.34 12.19
C GLY A 42 -10.48 -3.90 11.35
N ARG A 43 -11.61 -4.61 11.51
CA ARG A 43 -12.86 -4.20 10.89
C ARG A 43 -13.32 -2.87 11.47
N SER A 44 -13.76 -1.95 10.62
CA SER A 44 -14.34 -0.67 11.02
C SER A 44 -15.62 -0.89 11.82
N ASP A 45 -15.82 -0.12 12.87
CA ASP A 45 -17.07 -0.13 13.66
C ASP A 45 -18.21 0.55 12.88
N ALA A 46 -17.88 1.56 12.07
CA ALA A 46 -18.87 2.28 11.27
C ALA A 46 -19.32 1.51 10.02
N ASP A 47 -18.42 0.68 9.45
CA ASP A 47 -18.72 -0.13 8.27
C ASP A 47 -17.89 -1.43 8.32
N ARG A 48 -18.48 -2.51 8.75
CA ARG A 48 -17.82 -3.81 8.93
C ARG A 48 -17.28 -4.43 7.63
N LYS A 49 -17.66 -3.91 6.47
CA LYS A 49 -17.06 -4.31 5.18
C LYS A 49 -15.69 -3.68 4.94
N LYS A 50 -15.37 -2.61 5.68
CA LYS A 50 -14.11 -1.88 5.58
C LYS A 50 -13.13 -2.24 6.70
N MET A 51 -11.86 -2.02 6.42
CA MET A 51 -10.80 -2.04 7.43
C MET A 51 -10.57 -0.62 7.96
N ALA A 52 -10.08 -0.50 9.18
CA ALA A 52 -9.72 0.77 9.79
C ALA A 52 -8.49 0.61 10.69
N VAL A 53 -7.76 1.70 10.91
CA VAL A 53 -6.86 1.81 12.05
C VAL A 53 -7.72 1.87 13.31
N LEU A 54 -7.43 0.99 14.26
CA LEU A 54 -8.11 0.95 15.54
C LEU A 54 -7.41 1.86 16.55
N PRO A 55 -8.14 2.38 17.54
CA PRO A 55 -7.56 3.19 18.61
C PRO A 55 -6.42 2.47 19.33
N ASP A 56 -5.46 3.23 19.83
CA ASP A 56 -4.38 2.72 20.67
C ASP A 56 -4.94 1.96 21.88
N GLY A 57 -4.27 0.86 22.23
CA GLY A 57 -4.73 -0.01 23.30
C GLY A 57 -5.89 -0.96 22.96
N SER A 58 -6.39 -0.94 21.70
CA SER A 58 -7.45 -1.88 21.28
C SER A 58 -6.98 -3.33 21.43
N SER A 59 -7.78 -4.17 22.05
CA SER A 59 -7.58 -5.63 22.09
C SER A 59 -7.94 -6.31 20.76
N ARG A 60 -8.64 -5.61 19.87
CA ARG A 60 -9.06 -6.10 18.55
C ARG A 60 -8.03 -5.78 17.48
N GLY A 61 -8.20 -6.41 16.33
CA GLY A 61 -7.34 -6.18 15.15
C GLY A 61 -5.96 -6.83 15.28
N LYS A 62 -5.16 -6.60 14.26
CA LYS A 62 -3.80 -7.14 14.15
C LYS A 62 -2.82 -6.01 13.94
N HIS A 63 -1.66 -6.09 14.56
CA HIS A 63 -0.55 -5.19 14.36
C HIS A 63 -0.16 -5.11 12.87
N ALA A 64 0.11 -3.91 12.40
CA ALA A 64 0.45 -3.63 11.01
C ALA A 64 1.47 -2.50 10.92
N VAL A 65 2.54 -2.71 10.15
CA VAL A 65 3.61 -1.73 9.95
C VAL A 65 3.86 -1.50 8.47
N THR A 66 3.81 -0.22 8.07
CA THR A 66 4.11 0.25 6.72
C THR A 66 5.11 1.40 6.79
N HIS A 67 6.26 1.23 6.16
CA HIS A 67 7.21 2.33 5.93
C HIS A 67 6.86 2.98 4.60
N TYR A 68 6.81 4.31 4.56
CA TYR A 68 6.56 5.05 3.32
C TYR A 68 7.67 6.06 3.06
N ARG A 69 7.90 6.35 1.78
CA ARG A 69 8.82 7.40 1.32
C ARG A 69 8.25 8.06 0.07
N THR A 70 8.19 9.37 0.04
CA THR A 70 7.83 10.16 -1.14
C THR A 70 8.95 10.08 -2.16
N LEU A 71 8.61 9.65 -3.38
CA LEU A 71 9.53 9.57 -4.52
C LEU A 71 9.43 10.83 -5.38
N ARG A 72 8.21 11.29 -5.66
CA ARG A 72 7.94 12.49 -6.45
C ARG A 72 6.75 13.26 -5.87
N ARG A 73 6.79 14.58 -5.97
CA ARG A 73 5.66 15.46 -5.61
C ARG A 73 5.08 16.06 -6.88
N PHE A 74 3.76 16.07 -6.96
CA PHE A 74 2.96 16.72 -7.99
C PHE A 74 2.13 17.84 -7.33
N THR A 75 1.43 18.68 -8.07
CA THR A 75 0.70 19.82 -7.51
C THR A 75 -0.30 19.44 -6.40
N HIS A 76 -1.02 18.32 -6.54
CA HIS A 76 -2.05 17.89 -5.58
C HIS A 76 -1.93 16.43 -5.16
N ALA A 77 -0.82 15.79 -5.47
CA ALA A 77 -0.56 14.38 -5.22
C ALA A 77 0.92 14.10 -4.98
N ALA A 78 1.23 12.89 -4.53
CA ALA A 78 2.60 12.40 -4.45
C ALA A 78 2.66 10.93 -4.87
N GLU A 79 3.73 10.58 -5.59
CA GLU A 79 4.14 9.19 -5.76
C GLU A 79 4.94 8.77 -4.54
N ILE A 80 4.56 7.66 -3.93
CA ILE A 80 5.20 7.12 -2.73
C ILE A 80 5.60 5.65 -2.93
N GLU A 81 6.71 5.29 -2.32
CA GLU A 81 7.09 3.89 -2.10
C GLU A 81 6.57 3.45 -0.74
N CYS A 82 5.99 2.25 -0.66
CA CYS A 82 5.61 1.63 0.61
C CYS A 82 6.32 0.28 0.76
N ARG A 83 6.96 0.06 1.91
CA ARG A 83 7.56 -1.22 2.30
C ARG A 83 6.82 -1.78 3.51
N LEU A 84 6.47 -3.06 3.43
CA LEU A 84 5.61 -3.69 4.42
C LEU A 84 6.39 -4.70 5.27
N GLU A 85 6.35 -4.54 6.60
CA GLU A 85 6.73 -5.61 7.52
C GLU A 85 5.61 -6.64 7.64
N THR A 86 4.37 -6.20 7.74
CA THR A 86 3.17 -7.03 7.85
C THR A 86 2.38 -7.01 6.55
N GLY A 87 1.41 -7.92 6.38
CA GLY A 87 0.55 -8.00 5.18
C GLY A 87 -0.93 -8.14 5.53
N ARG A 88 -1.53 -7.10 6.14
CA ARG A 88 -2.95 -7.14 6.50
C ARG A 88 -3.82 -6.69 5.33
N THR A 89 -5.06 -7.13 5.34
CA THR A 89 -6.05 -6.76 4.32
C THR A 89 -6.11 -5.24 4.14
N HIS A 90 -5.92 -4.77 2.92
CA HIS A 90 -5.93 -3.36 2.51
C HIS A 90 -4.93 -2.46 3.26
N GLN A 91 -3.86 -3.02 3.83
CA GLN A 91 -2.96 -2.32 4.75
C GLN A 91 -2.45 -0.98 4.21
N VAL A 92 -1.83 -0.94 3.03
CA VAL A 92 -1.31 0.32 2.44
C VAL A 92 -2.43 1.35 2.27
N ARG A 93 -3.59 0.92 1.76
CA ARG A 93 -4.75 1.79 1.51
C ARG A 93 -5.27 2.44 2.78
N VAL A 94 -5.43 1.65 3.84
CA VAL A 94 -5.93 2.10 5.14
C VAL A 94 -4.89 2.97 5.85
N HIS A 95 -3.62 2.58 5.84
CA HIS A 95 -2.54 3.36 6.45
C HIS A 95 -2.37 4.73 5.78
N CYS A 96 -2.34 4.78 4.44
CA CYS A 96 -2.27 6.07 3.74
C CYS A 96 -3.48 6.97 4.05
N ALA A 97 -4.69 6.39 4.09
CA ALA A 97 -5.89 7.13 4.45
C ALA A 97 -5.85 7.63 5.90
N SER A 98 -5.33 6.85 6.85
CA SER A 98 -5.25 7.22 8.28
C SER A 98 -4.33 8.39 8.56
N ILE A 99 -3.30 8.58 7.73
CA ILE A 99 -2.40 9.74 7.82
C ILE A 99 -2.84 10.93 6.95
N GLY A 100 -4.08 10.90 6.42
CA GLY A 100 -4.65 11.99 5.63
C GLY A 100 -4.27 12.00 4.14
N HIS A 101 -3.59 10.97 3.65
CA HIS A 101 -3.11 10.86 2.28
C HIS A 101 -3.67 9.61 1.58
N PRO A 102 -5.00 9.51 1.37
CA PRO A 102 -5.60 8.35 0.72
C PRO A 102 -5.08 8.18 -0.70
N LEU A 103 -5.08 6.95 -1.21
CA LEU A 103 -4.65 6.66 -2.57
C LEU A 103 -5.62 7.25 -3.59
N LEU A 104 -5.11 7.79 -4.69
CA LEU A 104 -5.95 8.28 -5.77
C LEU A 104 -6.75 7.13 -6.39
N GLY A 105 -7.98 7.44 -6.82
CA GLY A 105 -8.88 6.47 -7.43
C GLY A 105 -9.41 5.38 -6.49
N ASP A 106 -9.02 5.36 -5.21
CA ASP A 106 -9.49 4.35 -4.26
C ASP A 106 -10.99 4.51 -3.97
N PRO A 107 -11.84 3.54 -4.39
CA PRO A 107 -13.29 3.68 -4.25
C PRO A 107 -13.79 3.46 -2.83
N VAL A 108 -12.95 2.97 -1.91
CA VAL A 108 -13.35 2.55 -0.56
C VAL A 108 -12.81 3.50 0.51
N TYR A 109 -11.52 3.82 0.47
CA TYR A 109 -10.82 4.57 1.53
C TYR A 109 -10.46 5.99 1.11
N GLY A 110 -10.56 6.30 -0.19
CA GLY A 110 -10.14 7.56 -0.74
C GLY A 110 -11.29 8.54 -0.98
N ARG A 111 -10.95 9.83 -0.90
CA ARG A 111 -11.69 10.88 -1.57
C ARG A 111 -10.74 11.58 -2.53
N THR A 112 -11.01 11.49 -3.83
CA THR A 112 -10.23 12.21 -4.82
C THR A 112 -10.33 13.72 -4.58
N PRO A 113 -9.20 14.44 -4.45
CA PRO A 113 -9.18 15.90 -4.40
C PRO A 113 -9.97 16.49 -5.56
N LYS A 114 -10.73 17.57 -5.32
CA LYS A 114 -11.57 18.19 -6.35
C LYS A 114 -10.76 18.55 -7.61
N ALA A 115 -9.53 19.04 -7.42
CA ALA A 115 -8.62 19.42 -8.50
C ALA A 115 -8.20 18.24 -9.41
N LEU A 116 -8.23 17.01 -8.92
CA LEU A 116 -7.81 15.81 -9.67
C LEU A 116 -8.97 14.99 -10.25
N ARG A 117 -10.23 15.41 -10.02
CA ARG A 117 -11.39 14.63 -10.49
C ARG A 117 -11.50 14.59 -12.00
N ALA A 118 -11.24 15.70 -12.68
CA ALA A 118 -11.24 15.77 -14.13
C ALA A 118 -10.17 14.83 -14.71
N THR A 119 -8.94 14.96 -14.25
CA THR A 119 -7.80 14.11 -14.66
C THR A 119 -8.10 12.61 -14.51
N LEU A 120 -8.59 12.18 -13.35
CA LEU A 120 -8.93 10.77 -13.14
C LEU A 120 -10.08 10.29 -14.03
N SER A 121 -11.05 11.16 -14.30
CA SER A 121 -12.17 10.86 -15.20
C SER A 121 -11.73 10.74 -16.67
N GLU A 122 -10.90 11.66 -17.15
CA GLU A 122 -10.34 11.66 -18.51
C GLU A 122 -9.49 10.41 -18.75
N LEU A 123 -8.67 10.01 -17.77
CA LEU A 123 -7.89 8.77 -17.81
C LEU A 123 -8.72 7.51 -17.53
N SER A 124 -10.01 7.64 -17.24
CA SER A 124 -10.85 6.51 -16.79
C SER A 124 -10.24 5.72 -15.63
N PHE A 125 -9.49 6.40 -14.75
CA PHE A 125 -8.78 5.76 -13.64
C PHE A 125 -9.70 5.57 -12.44
N ALA A 126 -10.26 4.36 -12.28
CA ALA A 126 -11.32 4.04 -11.31
C ALA A 126 -10.93 2.96 -10.28
N ARG A 127 -9.64 2.77 -10.02
CA ARG A 127 -9.12 1.85 -9.01
C ARG A 127 -8.09 2.54 -8.11
N GLN A 128 -7.77 1.95 -6.98
CA GLN A 128 -6.67 2.46 -6.14
C GLN A 128 -5.36 2.52 -6.93
N ALA A 129 -4.69 3.68 -6.91
CA ALA A 129 -3.37 3.87 -7.50
C ALA A 129 -2.31 3.17 -6.63
N LEU A 130 -2.26 1.83 -6.75
CA LEU A 130 -1.40 0.94 -5.98
C LEU A 130 -0.92 -0.21 -6.87
N HIS A 131 0.39 -0.47 -6.79
CA HIS A 131 1.06 -1.52 -7.55
C HIS A 131 2.08 -2.25 -6.68
N ALA A 132 2.00 -3.59 -6.65
CA ALA A 132 3.00 -4.45 -6.03
C ALA A 132 4.22 -4.55 -6.96
N ALA A 133 5.24 -3.75 -6.71
CA ALA A 133 6.38 -3.59 -7.60
C ALA A 133 7.48 -4.64 -7.35
N GLU A 134 7.58 -5.16 -6.11
CA GLU A 134 8.61 -6.13 -5.78
C GLU A 134 8.15 -7.09 -4.68
N LEU A 135 8.47 -8.36 -4.87
CA LEU A 135 8.31 -9.42 -3.88
C LEU A 135 9.61 -10.22 -3.78
N GLY A 136 10.22 -10.26 -2.60
CA GLY A 136 11.41 -11.03 -2.34
C GLY A 136 11.23 -11.97 -1.15
N PHE A 137 11.67 -13.22 -1.28
CA PHE A 137 11.66 -14.21 -0.21
C PHE A 137 12.74 -15.28 -0.43
N THR A 138 13.04 -16.05 0.61
CA THR A 138 13.91 -17.22 0.49
C THR A 138 13.06 -18.45 0.15
N HIS A 139 13.41 -19.18 -0.92
CA HIS A 139 12.67 -20.37 -1.26
C HIS A 139 12.80 -21.42 -0.15
N PRO A 140 11.68 -21.87 0.46
CA PRO A 140 11.72 -22.58 1.74
C PRO A 140 12.34 -23.98 1.68
N ILE A 141 12.51 -24.55 0.49
CA ILE A 141 13.12 -25.88 0.29
C ILE A 141 14.57 -25.75 -0.18
N SER A 142 14.82 -24.93 -1.23
CA SER A 142 16.18 -24.80 -1.80
C SER A 142 17.07 -23.82 -1.07
N GLY A 143 16.50 -22.91 -0.25
CA GLY A 143 17.24 -21.83 0.40
C GLY A 143 17.65 -20.69 -0.55
N GLU A 144 17.27 -20.76 -1.83
CA GLU A 144 17.58 -19.75 -2.82
C GLU A 144 16.81 -18.45 -2.54
N ARG A 145 17.49 -17.29 -2.63
CA ARG A 145 16.84 -15.99 -2.52
C ARG A 145 16.20 -15.61 -3.84
N LEU A 146 14.89 -15.52 -3.86
CA LEU A 146 14.10 -15.16 -5.01
C LEU A 146 13.63 -13.70 -4.92
N LEU A 147 13.71 -12.99 -6.02
CA LEU A 147 13.25 -11.61 -6.16
C LEU A 147 12.46 -11.45 -7.45
N PHE A 148 11.18 -11.16 -7.31
CA PHE A 148 10.27 -10.89 -8.41
C PHE A 148 10.00 -9.41 -8.50
N ARG A 149 10.04 -8.88 -9.72
CA ARG A 149 9.71 -7.49 -10.02
C ARG A 149 8.62 -7.43 -11.08
N ALA A 150 7.73 -6.47 -10.95
CA ALA A 150 6.69 -6.18 -11.92
C ALA A 150 6.78 -4.70 -12.32
N ASP A 151 6.74 -4.44 -13.61
CA ASP A 151 6.74 -3.09 -14.15
C ASP A 151 5.43 -2.39 -13.80
N LEU A 152 5.52 -1.06 -13.70
CA LEU A 152 4.36 -0.22 -13.45
C LEU A 152 3.31 -0.44 -14.55
N PRO A 153 2.05 -0.76 -14.21
CA PRO A 153 1.01 -0.99 -15.21
C PRO A 153 0.73 0.29 -16.02
N PRO A 154 0.31 0.14 -17.30
CA PRO A 154 0.12 1.27 -18.20
C PRO A 154 -0.76 2.39 -17.66
N ASP A 155 -1.89 2.05 -17.03
CA ASP A 155 -2.82 3.01 -16.44
C ASP A 155 -2.19 3.84 -15.30
N MET A 156 -1.36 3.24 -14.45
CA MET A 156 -0.62 3.98 -13.42
C MET A 156 0.51 4.81 -14.00
N ARG A 157 1.17 4.34 -15.04
CA ARG A 157 2.19 5.13 -15.75
C ARG A 157 1.57 6.38 -16.36
N GLU A 158 0.47 6.21 -17.08
CA GLU A 158 -0.28 7.31 -17.70
C GLU A 158 -0.77 8.33 -16.65
N LEU A 159 -1.29 7.87 -15.52
CA LEU A 159 -1.66 8.73 -14.40
C LEU A 159 -0.47 9.55 -13.89
N ILE A 160 0.68 8.92 -13.68
CA ILE A 160 1.88 9.57 -13.17
C ILE A 160 2.41 10.60 -14.19
N ASP A 161 2.41 10.25 -15.47
CA ASP A 161 2.87 11.14 -16.56
C ASP A 161 1.96 12.37 -16.67
N GLU A 162 0.64 12.20 -16.53
CA GLU A 162 -0.31 13.32 -16.53
C GLU A 162 -0.14 14.23 -15.31
N LEU A 163 0.07 13.67 -14.12
CA LEU A 163 0.31 14.45 -12.90
C LEU A 163 1.64 15.22 -12.91
N ALA A 164 2.59 14.82 -13.75
CA ALA A 164 3.92 15.42 -13.87
C ALA A 164 3.95 16.61 -14.86
N ARG A 165 2.87 16.84 -15.62
CA ARG A 165 2.72 18.01 -16.54
C ARG A 165 2.40 19.28 -15.78
#